data_520a29162f8a2c7b3614f958f54390d6
#
_entry.id   520a29162f8a2c7b3614f958f54390d6
#
_cell.length_a   1.000
_cell.length_b   1.000
_cell.length_c   1.000
_cell.angle_alpha   90.00
_cell.angle_beta   90.00
_cell.angle_gamma   90.00
#
_symmetry.space_group_name_H-M   'P 1'
#
loop_
_entity.id
_entity.type
_entity.pdbx_description
1 polymer ?
#
loop_
_entity_poly.entity_id
_entity_poly.type
_entity_poly.pdbx_seq_one_letter_code
_entity_poly.pdbx_strand_id
1 'polypeptide(L)'
;KMATITFPRKKFEKEIGKLDESMQNKIAMFGTPLEKFDDEEIEIEVFPNRPDLLSYHGFKRSFLGFLGKEKGLKKYKINKPQKEYVVKIDSSVKNIRPYTACAIIKGIKFDDEKIKEIIDIQEKLHITIGRDRKKLAIGIYPLEKIKLPIKYKALEPDKIKFIPLESKREMTGLEILQY
;
A
#
# COMPACT_ATOMS: atom_id res chain seq x y z
N LYS A 1 -9.70 3.40 -17.10
CA LYS A 1 -10.55 3.80 -15.95
C LYS A 1 -9.64 4.42 -14.90
N MET A 2 -9.94 5.64 -14.48
CA MET A 2 -9.19 6.31 -13.43
C MET A 2 -9.47 5.60 -12.10
N ALA A 3 -8.52 5.65 -11.16
CA ALA A 3 -8.69 4.99 -9.88
C ALA A 3 -9.57 5.84 -8.96
N THR A 4 -10.47 5.21 -8.22
CA THR A 4 -11.26 5.86 -7.18
C THR A 4 -10.88 5.33 -5.81
N ILE A 5 -11.08 6.12 -4.77
CA ILE A 5 -11.05 5.68 -3.38
C ILE A 5 -12.37 6.01 -2.71
N THR A 6 -12.87 5.06 -1.95
CA THR A 6 -14.10 5.19 -1.16
C THR A 6 -13.76 5.11 0.32
N PHE A 7 -14.35 5.95 1.13
CA PHE A 7 -14.14 5.97 2.57
C PHE A 7 -15.37 6.46 3.32
N PRO A 8 -15.54 6.06 4.61
CA PRO A 8 -16.70 6.44 5.39
C PRO A 8 -16.80 7.96 5.61
N ARG A 9 -17.95 8.55 5.31
CA ARG A 9 -18.23 9.97 5.51
C ARG A 9 -18.03 10.40 6.95
N LYS A 10 -18.50 9.61 7.92
CA LYS A 10 -18.32 9.89 9.36
C LYS A 10 -16.85 9.98 9.77
N LYS A 11 -15.98 9.14 9.18
CA LYS A 11 -14.53 9.18 9.41
C LYS A 11 -13.93 10.48 8.86
N PHE A 12 -14.30 10.86 7.64
CA PHE A 12 -13.88 12.10 7.02
C PHE A 12 -14.30 13.32 7.84
N GLU A 13 -15.57 13.41 8.21
CA GLU A 13 -16.10 14.55 8.96
C GLU A 13 -15.48 14.68 10.35
N LYS A 14 -15.20 13.57 11.02
CA LYS A 14 -14.50 13.53 12.32
C LYS A 14 -13.05 14.01 12.23
N GLU A 15 -12.34 13.63 11.17
CA GLU A 15 -10.89 13.81 11.10
C GLU A 15 -10.45 15.01 10.27
N ILE A 16 -11.28 15.48 9.34
CA ILE A 16 -10.98 16.57 8.43
C ILE A 16 -11.93 17.76 8.64
N GLY A 17 -13.24 17.49 8.62
CA GLY A 17 -14.28 18.50 8.81
C GLY A 17 -15.56 18.16 8.08
N LYS A 18 -16.65 18.88 8.42
CA LYS A 18 -17.98 18.66 7.84
C LYS A 18 -17.94 18.77 6.32
N LEU A 19 -18.62 17.85 5.63
CA LEU A 19 -18.75 17.84 4.17
C LEU A 19 -19.92 18.76 3.74
N ASP A 20 -19.72 20.05 3.87
CA ASP A 20 -20.59 21.07 3.32
C ASP A 20 -20.15 21.49 1.90
N GLU A 21 -20.89 22.37 1.26
CA GLU A 21 -20.59 22.87 -0.08
C GLU A 21 -19.18 23.49 -0.18
N SER A 22 -18.76 24.24 0.84
CA SER A 22 -17.40 24.80 0.90
C SER A 22 -16.32 23.73 0.90
N MET A 23 -16.54 22.64 1.65
CA MET A 23 -15.61 21.52 1.71
C MET A 23 -15.58 20.73 0.41
N GLN A 24 -16.73 20.53 -0.25
CA GLN A 24 -16.81 19.89 -1.56
C GLN A 24 -16.02 20.69 -2.61
N ASN A 25 -16.17 22.01 -2.62
CA ASN A 25 -15.39 22.88 -3.48
C ASN A 25 -13.88 22.78 -3.21
N LYS A 26 -13.45 22.68 -1.96
CA LYS A 26 -12.03 22.49 -1.61
C LYS A 26 -11.49 21.15 -2.07
N ILE A 27 -12.28 20.07 -1.99
CA ILE A 27 -11.90 18.75 -2.52
C ILE A 27 -11.70 18.83 -4.04
N ALA A 28 -12.61 19.47 -4.75
CA ALA A 28 -12.49 19.71 -6.20
C ALA A 28 -11.26 20.56 -6.55
N MET A 29 -11.01 21.64 -5.82
CA MET A 29 -9.83 22.52 -6.00
C MET A 29 -8.51 21.78 -5.67
N PHE A 30 -8.54 20.80 -4.80
CA PHE A 30 -7.39 19.95 -4.50
C PHE A 30 -7.03 19.00 -5.66
N GLY A 31 -7.93 18.85 -6.64
CA GLY A 31 -7.74 18.02 -7.83
C GLY A 31 -8.18 16.58 -7.64
N THR A 32 -9.14 16.34 -6.75
CA THR A 32 -9.76 15.03 -6.52
C THR A 32 -11.28 15.18 -6.59
N PRO A 33 -11.87 15.17 -7.80
CA PRO A 33 -13.30 15.35 -7.94
C PRO A 33 -14.10 14.34 -7.11
N LEU A 34 -15.23 14.82 -6.54
CA LEU A 34 -16.21 13.96 -5.90
C LEU A 34 -16.99 13.23 -7.00
N GLU A 35 -16.89 11.88 -7.02
CA GLU A 35 -17.64 11.03 -7.94
C GLU A 35 -19.02 10.70 -7.35
N LYS A 36 -19.04 10.37 -6.07
CA LYS A 36 -20.24 10.05 -5.33
C LYS A 36 -20.09 10.40 -3.86
N PHE A 37 -21.17 10.86 -3.25
CA PHE A 37 -21.25 10.97 -1.79
C PHE A 37 -22.71 10.82 -1.35
N ASP A 38 -22.89 10.19 -0.21
CA ASP A 38 -24.16 10.05 0.47
C ASP A 38 -23.94 10.20 2.00
N ASP A 39 -24.88 9.74 2.81
CA ASP A 39 -24.77 9.84 4.27
C ASP A 39 -23.77 8.85 4.87
N GLU A 40 -23.34 7.82 4.12
CA GLU A 40 -22.45 6.76 4.58
C GLU A 40 -21.05 6.91 4.02
N GLU A 41 -20.91 7.20 2.73
CA GLU A 41 -19.64 7.11 2.00
C GLU A 41 -19.35 8.34 1.15
N ILE A 42 -18.07 8.53 0.91
CA ILE A 42 -17.50 9.51 -0.03
C ILE A 42 -16.62 8.74 -1.01
N GLU A 43 -16.85 8.96 -2.31
CA GLU A 43 -16.01 8.44 -3.38
C GLU A 43 -15.38 9.62 -4.12
N ILE A 44 -14.06 9.59 -4.23
CA ILE A 44 -13.28 10.58 -4.98
C ILE A 44 -12.47 9.91 -6.08
N GLU A 45 -12.27 10.63 -7.16
CA GLU A 45 -11.40 10.22 -8.24
C GLU A 45 -9.94 10.62 -7.95
N VAL A 46 -9.02 9.72 -8.27
CA VAL A 46 -7.57 9.94 -8.11
C VAL A 46 -6.90 9.85 -9.46
N PHE A 47 -6.28 10.93 -9.89
CA PHE A 47 -5.57 10.99 -11.16
C PHE A 47 -4.25 10.19 -11.12
N PRO A 48 -3.79 9.67 -12.29
CA PRO A 48 -2.62 8.78 -12.36
C PRO A 48 -1.31 9.40 -11.87
N ASN A 49 -1.19 10.71 -11.87
CA ASN A 49 -0.02 11.45 -11.36
C ASN A 49 0.01 11.60 -9.83
N ARG A 50 -1.02 11.11 -9.12
CA ARG A 50 -1.14 11.23 -7.67
C ARG A 50 -1.30 9.85 -6.98
N PRO A 51 -0.32 8.93 -7.14
CA PRO A 51 -0.37 7.63 -6.47
C PRO A 51 -0.33 7.73 -4.93
N ASP A 52 0.11 8.85 -4.41
CA ASP A 52 0.09 9.17 -2.98
C ASP A 52 -1.32 9.32 -2.41
N LEU A 53 -2.34 9.53 -3.25
CA LEU A 53 -3.74 9.71 -2.85
C LEU A 53 -4.57 8.41 -2.94
N LEU A 54 -3.98 7.29 -3.31
CA LEU A 54 -4.68 6.01 -3.52
C LEU A 54 -5.15 5.32 -2.23
N SER A 55 -5.17 6.03 -1.12
CA SER A 55 -5.75 5.58 0.15
C SER A 55 -6.34 6.76 0.92
N TYR A 56 -7.28 6.46 1.81
CA TYR A 56 -7.81 7.48 2.72
C TYR A 56 -6.71 8.20 3.51
N HIS A 57 -5.72 7.48 4.03
CA HIS A 57 -4.61 8.08 4.79
C HIS A 57 -3.71 8.98 3.93
N GLY A 58 -3.44 8.60 2.71
CA GLY A 58 -2.69 9.41 1.75
C GLY A 58 -3.44 10.68 1.39
N PHE A 59 -4.74 10.53 1.04
CA PHE A 59 -5.63 11.65 0.77
C PHE A 59 -5.71 12.61 1.97
N LYS A 60 -6.07 12.10 3.16
CA LYS A 60 -6.19 12.90 4.38
C LYS A 60 -4.93 13.71 4.65
N ARG A 61 -3.75 13.06 4.65
CA ARG A 61 -2.47 13.74 4.89
C ARG A 61 -2.22 14.89 3.93
N SER A 62 -2.42 14.65 2.64
CA SER A 62 -2.17 15.64 1.61
C SER A 62 -3.23 16.75 1.63
N PHE A 63 -4.47 16.39 1.87
CA PHE A 63 -5.58 17.35 1.92
C PHE A 63 -5.52 18.24 3.18
N LEU A 64 -5.10 17.71 4.33
CA LEU A 64 -4.84 18.54 5.52
C LEU A 64 -3.71 19.54 5.29
N GLY A 65 -2.70 19.16 4.50
CA GLY A 65 -1.66 20.10 4.03
C GLY A 65 -2.23 21.19 3.13
N PHE A 66 -3.08 20.84 2.17
CA PHE A 66 -3.77 21.81 1.29
C PHE A 66 -4.67 22.76 2.08
N LEU A 67 -5.38 22.27 3.09
CA LEU A 67 -6.20 23.09 3.99
C LEU A 67 -5.37 23.97 4.96
N GLY A 68 -4.04 23.85 4.95
CA GLY A 68 -3.14 24.59 5.86
C GLY A 68 -3.19 24.11 7.32
N LYS A 69 -3.89 22.98 7.60
CA LYS A 69 -4.00 22.40 8.94
C LYS A 69 -2.75 21.64 9.37
N GLU A 70 -2.07 20.98 8.44
CA GLU A 70 -0.76 20.34 8.64
C GLU A 70 0.25 20.96 7.68
N LYS A 71 1.43 21.37 8.17
CA LYS A 71 2.46 22.05 7.36
C LYS A 71 3.79 21.31 7.40
N GLY A 72 4.48 21.34 6.27
CA GLY A 72 5.82 20.80 6.14
C GLY A 72 5.89 19.28 5.99
N LEU A 73 7.10 18.79 5.79
CA LEU A 73 7.37 17.36 5.61
C LEU A 73 7.31 16.64 6.95
N LYS A 74 6.48 15.61 7.05
CA LYS A 74 6.40 14.77 8.24
C LYS A 74 7.69 13.99 8.43
N LYS A 75 8.32 14.16 9.59
CA LYS A 75 9.53 13.44 9.96
C LYS A 75 9.18 12.18 10.73
N TYR A 76 9.73 11.05 10.33
CA TYR A 76 9.58 9.77 11.02
C TYR A 76 10.86 9.41 11.76
N LYS A 77 10.73 8.93 13.00
CA LYS A 77 11.87 8.41 13.75
C LYS A 77 12.18 7.00 13.27
N ILE A 78 13.33 6.84 12.63
CA ILE A 78 13.85 5.54 12.22
C ILE A 78 14.86 5.09 13.26
N ASN A 79 14.60 3.97 13.91
CA ASN A 79 15.52 3.36 14.86
C ASN A 79 16.58 2.52 14.12
N LYS A 80 17.76 2.39 14.70
CA LYS A 80 18.77 1.45 14.19
C LYS A 80 18.20 0.02 14.24
N PRO A 81 18.38 -0.80 13.18
CA PRO A 81 17.95 -2.18 13.19
C PRO A 81 18.75 -3.00 14.22
N GLN A 82 18.12 -4.01 14.79
CA GLN A 82 18.81 -5.02 15.59
C GLN A 82 19.73 -5.86 14.69
N LYS A 83 20.79 -6.43 15.27
CA LYS A 83 21.82 -7.16 14.49
C LYS A 83 21.29 -8.33 13.68
N GLU A 84 20.24 -8.99 14.17
CA GLU A 84 19.58 -10.10 13.52
C GLU A 84 18.68 -9.70 12.33
N TYR A 85 18.26 -8.45 12.26
CA TYR A 85 17.37 -7.96 11.19
C TYR A 85 18.14 -7.69 9.89
N VAL A 86 18.49 -8.79 9.24
CA VAL A 86 19.34 -8.79 8.04
C VAL A 86 18.60 -9.43 6.87
N VAL A 87 18.65 -8.76 5.72
CA VAL A 87 18.28 -9.32 4.42
C VAL A 87 19.56 -9.53 3.61
N LYS A 88 19.85 -10.79 3.26
CA LYS A 88 20.98 -11.16 2.40
C LYS A 88 20.52 -11.16 0.96
N ILE A 89 21.08 -10.28 0.15
CA ILE A 89 20.73 -10.13 -1.27
C ILE A 89 21.74 -10.95 -2.08
N ASP A 90 21.24 -11.90 -2.87
CA ASP A 90 22.02 -12.76 -3.75
C ASP A 90 22.28 -12.07 -5.09
N SER A 91 23.42 -12.36 -5.72
CA SER A 91 23.79 -11.78 -7.01
C SER A 91 22.84 -12.14 -8.16
N SER A 92 22.11 -13.25 -8.04
CA SER A 92 21.12 -13.71 -9.03
C SER A 92 20.02 -12.70 -9.32
N VAL A 93 19.73 -11.79 -8.37
CA VAL A 93 18.67 -10.77 -8.55
C VAL A 93 19.10 -9.59 -9.43
N LYS A 94 20.41 -9.43 -9.72
CA LYS A 94 20.98 -8.24 -10.35
C LYS A 94 20.29 -7.82 -11.65
N ASN A 95 19.95 -8.76 -12.51
CA ASN A 95 19.33 -8.47 -13.81
C ASN A 95 17.81 -8.70 -13.82
N ILE A 96 17.21 -9.11 -12.69
CA ILE A 96 15.80 -9.46 -12.61
C ILE A 96 15.07 -8.43 -11.76
N ARG A 97 15.46 -8.30 -10.48
CA ARG A 97 14.88 -7.33 -9.54
C ARG A 97 15.95 -6.90 -8.53
N PRO A 98 16.84 -5.99 -8.93
CA PRO A 98 18.06 -5.68 -8.17
C PRO A 98 17.82 -4.91 -6.87
N TYR A 99 16.66 -4.26 -6.73
CA TYR A 99 16.39 -3.38 -5.59
C TYR A 99 15.32 -3.98 -4.68
N THR A 100 15.60 -3.97 -3.39
CA THR A 100 14.62 -4.27 -2.33
C THR A 100 14.84 -3.35 -1.15
N ALA A 101 13.77 -3.01 -0.46
CA ALA A 101 13.79 -2.28 0.79
C ALA A 101 12.91 -2.99 1.81
N CYS A 102 13.40 -3.15 3.02
CA CYS A 102 12.68 -3.80 4.10
C CYS A 102 12.67 -2.91 5.34
N ALA A 103 11.56 -2.95 6.07
CA ALA A 103 11.43 -2.26 7.33
C ALA A 103 10.65 -3.14 8.31
N ILE A 104 10.94 -3.01 9.60
CA ILE A 104 10.17 -3.62 10.68
C ILE A 104 9.43 -2.52 11.39
N ILE A 105 8.11 -2.68 11.52
CA ILE A 105 7.26 -1.76 12.24
C ILE A 105 6.73 -2.48 13.47
N LYS A 106 6.93 -1.89 14.65
CA LYS A 106 6.51 -2.48 15.94
C LYS A 106 5.38 -1.67 16.56
N GLY A 107 4.58 -2.31 17.40
CA GLY A 107 3.52 -1.67 18.17
C GLY A 107 2.26 -1.34 17.36
N ILE A 108 2.07 -1.92 16.18
CA ILE A 108 0.83 -1.82 15.42
C ILE A 108 -0.13 -2.91 15.91
N LYS A 109 -1.35 -2.49 16.21
CA LYS A 109 -2.47 -3.42 16.41
C LYS A 109 -3.33 -3.39 15.13
N PHE A 110 -3.47 -4.54 14.51
CA PHE A 110 -4.34 -4.73 13.36
C PHE A 110 -5.74 -5.11 13.84
N ASP A 111 -6.71 -4.54 13.19
CA ASP A 111 -8.11 -4.94 13.17
C ASP A 111 -8.52 -5.16 11.70
N ASP A 112 -9.71 -5.70 11.48
CA ASP A 112 -10.17 -6.05 10.13
C ASP A 112 -10.24 -4.83 9.19
N GLU A 113 -10.58 -3.65 9.72
CA GLU A 113 -10.62 -2.41 8.94
C GLU A 113 -9.23 -2.03 8.43
N LYS A 114 -8.22 -2.03 9.30
CA LYS A 114 -6.83 -1.72 8.94
C LYS A 114 -6.23 -2.74 7.98
N ILE A 115 -6.55 -4.03 8.15
CA ILE A 115 -6.09 -5.08 7.23
C ILE A 115 -6.67 -4.83 5.84
N LYS A 116 -7.98 -4.58 5.73
CA LYS A 116 -8.63 -4.26 4.46
C LYS A 116 -8.03 -3.02 3.80
N GLU A 117 -7.80 -1.96 4.58
CA GLU A 117 -7.20 -0.71 4.08
C GLU A 117 -5.76 -0.93 3.55
N ILE A 118 -4.95 -1.74 4.25
CA ILE A 118 -3.59 -2.06 3.80
C ILE A 118 -3.61 -2.90 2.53
N ILE A 119 -4.49 -3.88 2.44
CA ILE A 119 -4.64 -4.70 1.23
C ILE A 119 -5.07 -3.83 0.06
N ASP A 120 -6.06 -2.96 0.26
CA ASP A 120 -6.56 -2.06 -0.79
C ASP A 120 -5.45 -1.15 -1.33
N ILE A 121 -4.67 -0.52 -0.45
CA ILE A 121 -3.55 0.35 -0.90
C ILE A 121 -2.46 -0.45 -1.59
N GLN A 122 -2.12 -1.65 -1.10
CA GLN A 122 -1.15 -2.52 -1.77
C GLN A 122 -1.60 -2.85 -3.20
N GLU A 123 -2.85 -3.30 -3.38
CA GLU A 123 -3.38 -3.66 -4.69
C GLU A 123 -3.42 -2.46 -5.63
N LYS A 124 -3.86 -1.31 -5.18
CA LYS A 124 -3.85 -0.08 -5.99
C LYS A 124 -2.44 0.31 -6.42
N LEU A 125 -1.45 0.23 -5.53
CA LEU A 125 -0.05 0.50 -5.86
C LEU A 125 0.54 -0.57 -6.80
N HIS A 126 0.18 -1.84 -6.63
CA HIS A 126 0.63 -2.93 -7.50
C HIS A 126 0.12 -2.75 -8.93
N ILE A 127 -1.15 -2.41 -9.10
CA ILE A 127 -1.78 -2.23 -10.42
C ILE A 127 -1.27 -0.96 -11.09
N THR A 128 -1.16 0.15 -10.37
CA THR A 128 -0.77 1.46 -10.92
C THR A 128 0.74 1.56 -11.15
N ILE A 129 1.49 2.12 -10.22
CA ILE A 129 2.95 2.33 -10.36
C ILE A 129 3.72 1.01 -10.45
N GLY A 130 3.19 -0.06 -9.87
CA GLY A 130 3.74 -1.42 -9.94
C GLY A 130 3.55 -2.10 -11.29
N ARG A 131 2.67 -1.58 -12.15
CA ARG A 131 2.31 -2.16 -13.45
C ARG A 131 2.01 -3.65 -13.34
N ASP A 132 0.99 -4.00 -12.57
CA ASP A 132 0.63 -5.38 -12.22
C ASP A 132 1.81 -6.16 -11.64
N ARG A 133 2.46 -5.59 -10.65
CA ARG A 133 3.65 -6.13 -9.95
C ARG A 133 4.91 -6.32 -10.82
N LYS A 134 4.90 -5.89 -12.09
CA LYS A 134 6.07 -5.99 -12.97
C LYS A 134 7.22 -5.07 -12.55
N LYS A 135 6.91 -3.90 -11.99
CA LYS A 135 7.90 -2.91 -11.54
C LYS A 135 8.22 -2.99 -10.07
N LEU A 136 7.21 -3.16 -9.23
CA LEU A 136 7.37 -3.33 -7.80
C LEU A 136 6.30 -4.27 -7.24
N ALA A 137 6.62 -4.92 -6.13
CA ALA A 137 5.68 -5.66 -5.32
C ALA A 137 5.93 -5.33 -3.85
N ILE A 138 4.87 -5.20 -3.09
CA ILE A 138 4.89 -4.93 -1.65
C ILE A 138 4.38 -6.18 -0.95
N GLY A 139 5.08 -6.64 0.09
CA GLY A 139 4.63 -7.72 0.96
C GLY A 139 4.68 -7.27 2.41
N ILE A 140 3.64 -7.58 3.16
CA ILE A 140 3.54 -7.33 4.60
C ILE A 140 3.37 -8.68 5.29
N TYR A 141 4.22 -8.96 6.25
CA TYR A 141 4.29 -10.27 6.89
C TYR A 141 4.37 -10.10 8.42
N PRO A 142 3.71 -10.96 9.20
CA PRO A 142 3.91 -10.99 10.64
C PRO A 142 5.36 -11.43 10.96
N LEU A 143 6.05 -10.60 11.73
CA LEU A 143 7.49 -10.79 12.00
C LEU A 143 7.77 -12.14 12.67
N GLU A 144 6.90 -12.59 13.56
CA GLU A 144 7.01 -13.86 14.27
C GLU A 144 6.91 -15.11 13.36
N LYS A 145 6.42 -14.94 12.13
CA LYS A 145 6.36 -16.02 11.12
C LYS A 145 7.60 -16.07 10.22
N ILE A 146 8.50 -15.08 10.33
CA ILE A 146 9.68 -14.96 9.48
C ILE A 146 10.91 -15.51 10.21
N LYS A 147 11.67 -16.39 9.54
CA LYS A 147 12.98 -16.84 10.01
C LYS A 147 14.07 -15.91 9.46
N LEU A 148 14.85 -15.34 10.35
CA LEU A 148 15.96 -14.46 10.01
C LEU A 148 17.30 -15.25 9.93
N PRO A 149 18.25 -14.83 9.10
CA PRO A 149 18.18 -13.73 8.12
C PRO A 149 17.32 -14.10 6.91
N ILE A 150 16.65 -13.10 6.32
CA ILE A 150 15.92 -13.28 5.06
C ILE A 150 16.94 -13.43 3.92
N LYS A 151 16.71 -14.38 3.01
CA LYS A 151 17.48 -14.53 1.78
C LYS A 151 16.63 -14.06 0.60
N TYR A 152 17.11 -13.04 -0.12
CA TYR A 152 16.48 -12.53 -1.32
C TYR A 152 17.26 -12.97 -2.55
N LYS A 153 16.69 -13.86 -3.34
CA LYS A 153 17.34 -14.46 -4.52
C LYS A 153 16.35 -14.70 -5.65
N ALA A 154 16.86 -14.73 -6.87
CA ALA A 154 16.12 -15.16 -8.04
C ALA A 154 16.37 -16.64 -8.31
N LEU A 155 15.34 -17.36 -8.71
CA LEU A 155 15.38 -18.75 -9.11
C LEU A 155 14.57 -18.91 -10.39
N GLU A 156 14.92 -19.93 -11.18
CA GLU A 156 14.07 -20.37 -12.28
C GLU A 156 12.71 -20.82 -11.76
N PRO A 157 11.61 -20.56 -12.48
CA PRO A 157 10.26 -20.85 -12.00
C PRO A 157 10.02 -22.32 -11.61
N ASP A 158 10.68 -23.26 -12.27
CA ASP A 158 10.60 -24.70 -11.96
C ASP A 158 11.25 -25.07 -10.62
N LYS A 159 12.18 -24.24 -10.14
CA LYS A 159 12.90 -24.40 -8.86
C LYS A 159 12.22 -23.73 -7.67
N ILE A 160 11.15 -22.97 -7.93
CA ILE A 160 10.33 -22.35 -6.90
C ILE A 160 9.17 -23.28 -6.60
N LYS A 161 9.03 -23.73 -5.34
CA LYS A 161 7.93 -24.58 -4.90
C LYS A 161 7.34 -24.07 -3.59
N PHE A 162 6.05 -23.95 -3.53
CA PHE A 162 5.30 -23.62 -2.32
C PHE A 162 3.80 -23.94 -2.50
N ILE A 163 3.05 -23.85 -1.42
CA ILE A 163 1.59 -23.99 -1.45
C ILE A 163 1.01 -22.57 -1.67
N PRO A 164 0.44 -22.25 -2.86
CA PRO A 164 -0.19 -20.97 -3.11
C PRO A 164 -1.39 -20.74 -2.20
N LEU A 165 -1.74 -19.46 -2.00
CA LEU A 165 -2.97 -19.10 -1.30
C LEU A 165 -4.17 -19.78 -1.98
N GLU A 166 -5.09 -20.33 -1.17
CA GLU A 166 -6.26 -21.10 -1.61
C GLU A 166 -5.97 -22.45 -2.27
N SER A 167 -4.70 -22.85 -2.42
CA SER A 167 -4.33 -24.19 -2.88
C SER A 167 -4.14 -25.16 -1.70
N LYS A 168 -4.46 -26.44 -1.95
CA LYS A 168 -4.19 -27.54 -1.00
C LYS A 168 -2.94 -28.33 -1.34
N ARG A 169 -2.31 -28.07 -2.50
CA ARG A 169 -1.11 -28.78 -2.97
C ARG A 169 0.06 -27.83 -3.20
N GLU A 170 1.25 -28.36 -3.06
CA GLU A 170 2.47 -27.68 -3.47
C GLU A 170 2.51 -27.55 -4.99
N MET A 171 2.89 -26.39 -5.51
CA MET A 171 3.00 -26.09 -6.92
C MET A 171 4.34 -25.43 -7.23
N THR A 172 4.85 -25.69 -8.42
CA THR A 172 6.00 -24.95 -8.96
C THR A 172 5.60 -23.58 -9.44
N GLY A 173 6.57 -22.69 -9.57
CA GLY A 173 6.33 -21.37 -10.18
C GLY A 173 5.79 -21.47 -11.61
N LEU A 174 6.22 -22.49 -12.40
CA LEU A 174 5.68 -22.73 -13.74
C LEU A 174 4.20 -23.10 -13.71
N GLU A 175 3.81 -24.04 -12.84
CA GLU A 175 2.40 -24.44 -12.69
C GLU A 175 1.52 -23.26 -12.29
N ILE A 176 2.01 -22.37 -11.42
CA ILE A 176 1.28 -21.17 -10.97
C ILE A 176 1.10 -20.15 -12.10
N LEU A 177 2.09 -20.01 -12.99
CA LEU A 177 2.00 -19.10 -14.14
C LEU A 177 1.06 -19.59 -15.24
N GLN A 178 0.74 -20.89 -15.26
CA GLN A 178 -0.16 -21.51 -16.22
C GLN A 178 -1.62 -21.61 -15.72
N TYR A 179 -1.85 -21.28 -14.44
CA TYR A 179 -3.16 -21.35 -13.77
C TYR A 179 -3.86 -20.01 -13.85
#